data_1f56178f8efb2da6bb5ff4868b55ea23
#
_entry.id   1f56178f8efb2da6bb5ff4868b55ea23
#
_cell.length_a   1.000
_cell.length_b   1.000
_cell.length_c   1.000
_cell.angle_alpha   90.00
_cell.angle_beta   90.00
_cell.angle_gamma   90.00
#
_symmetry.space_group_name_H-M   'P 1'
#
loop_
_entity.id
_entity.type
_entity.pdbx_description
1 polymer ?
#
loop_
_entity_poly.entity_id
_entity_poly.type
_entity_poly.pdbx_seq_one_letter_code
_entity_poly.pdbx_strand_id
1 'polypeptide(L)'
;MKKFWIRTINVCVIVAALIGYSKVTLAHEQTDAAATAEADRKNAEIAAEARETGGSYTDGIYQGTATGFGGDITVEVTITDGRIASVDILSAEKEDSAYLTMANDIIPEILDAQSADVDTISGATFSSTGIKNATAQALAKGGAR
;
A
#
# COMPACT_ATOMS: atom_id res chain seq x y z
N MET A 1 17.74 -40.98 41.74
CA MET A 1 18.35 -40.68 40.44
C MET A 1 17.34 -40.58 39.29
N LYS A 2 16.33 -41.44 39.19
CA LYS A 2 15.35 -41.37 38.08
C LYS A 2 14.49 -40.08 38.04
N LYS A 3 14.15 -39.50 39.19
CA LYS A 3 13.33 -38.25 39.26
C LYS A 3 14.11 -37.01 38.85
N PHE A 4 15.42 -37.00 38.97
CA PHE A 4 16.28 -35.88 38.53
C PHE A 4 16.42 -35.86 37.02
N TRP A 5 16.55 -36.99 36.38
CA TRP A 5 16.64 -37.15 34.93
C TRP A 5 15.37 -36.69 34.18
N ILE A 6 14.20 -36.99 34.74
CA ILE A 6 12.92 -36.59 34.17
C ILE A 6 12.75 -35.09 34.19
N ARG A 7 13.23 -34.41 35.25
CA ARG A 7 13.18 -32.94 35.35
C ARG A 7 14.11 -32.24 34.35
N THR A 8 15.30 -32.76 34.14
CA THR A 8 16.24 -32.21 33.13
C THR A 8 15.75 -32.44 31.70
N ILE A 9 15.14 -33.54 31.36
CA ILE A 9 14.57 -33.81 30.04
C ILE A 9 13.40 -32.86 29.76
N ASN A 10 12.49 -32.64 30.73
CA ASN A 10 11.39 -31.68 30.55
C ASN A 10 11.87 -30.24 30.32
N VAL A 11 12.90 -29.78 31.04
CA VAL A 11 13.47 -28.48 30.85
C VAL A 11 14.10 -28.33 29.45
N CYS A 12 14.82 -29.32 28.97
CA CYS A 12 15.39 -29.32 27.64
C CYS A 12 14.33 -29.28 26.52
N VAL A 13 13.22 -29.99 26.69
CA VAL A 13 12.10 -29.97 25.71
C VAL A 13 11.43 -28.60 25.66
N ILE A 14 11.22 -27.96 26.83
CA ILE A 14 10.64 -26.62 26.89
C ILE A 14 11.56 -25.60 26.25
N VAL A 15 12.86 -25.66 26.52
CA VAL A 15 13.86 -24.75 25.94
C VAL A 15 13.96 -24.95 24.42
N ALA A 16 13.94 -26.20 23.94
CA ALA A 16 13.94 -26.50 22.50
C ALA A 16 12.66 -26.01 21.80
N ALA A 17 11.51 -26.11 22.46
CA ALA A 17 10.24 -25.57 21.94
C ALA A 17 10.24 -24.04 21.88
N LEU A 18 10.80 -23.35 22.87
CA LEU A 18 10.94 -21.89 22.90
C LEU A 18 11.90 -21.38 21.81
N ILE A 19 13.01 -22.07 21.58
CA ILE A 19 13.97 -21.73 20.52
C ILE A 19 13.35 -21.98 19.12
N GLY A 20 12.59 -23.06 18.97
CA GLY A 20 11.85 -23.36 17.72
C GLY A 20 10.80 -22.29 17.41
N TYR A 21 10.03 -21.89 18.42
CA TYR A 21 9.01 -20.85 18.29
C TYR A 21 9.61 -19.48 17.95
N SER A 22 10.72 -19.10 18.59
CA SER A 22 11.44 -17.86 18.31
C SER A 22 11.99 -17.78 16.88
N LYS A 23 12.44 -18.88 16.31
CA LYS A 23 12.93 -18.91 14.92
C LYS A 23 11.80 -18.80 13.89
N VAL A 24 10.63 -19.35 14.18
CA VAL A 24 9.46 -19.25 13.29
C VAL A 24 8.90 -17.84 13.27
N THR A 25 8.82 -17.16 14.41
CA THR A 25 8.37 -15.75 14.47
C THR A 25 9.34 -14.80 13.78
N LEU A 26 10.65 -14.96 13.96
CA LEU A 26 11.65 -14.15 13.28
C LEU A 26 11.66 -14.34 11.75
N ALA A 27 11.38 -15.57 11.27
CA ALA A 27 11.27 -15.83 9.84
C ALA A 27 10.01 -15.21 9.22
N HIS A 28 8.91 -15.13 9.97
CA HIS A 28 7.68 -14.47 9.52
C HIS A 28 7.85 -12.95 9.43
N GLU A 29 8.44 -12.32 10.44
CA GLU A 29 8.73 -10.86 10.42
C GLU A 29 9.67 -10.47 9.27
N GLN A 30 10.64 -11.31 8.91
CA GLN A 30 11.54 -11.03 7.78
C GLN A 30 10.86 -11.16 6.42
N THR A 31 9.88 -12.05 6.28
CA THR A 31 9.12 -12.23 5.03
C THR A 31 8.14 -11.06 4.83
N ASP A 32 7.49 -10.63 5.90
CA ASP A 32 6.54 -9.52 5.87
C ASP A 32 7.26 -8.17 5.66
N ALA A 33 8.43 -7.98 6.28
CA ALA A 33 9.25 -6.78 6.07
C ALA A 33 9.84 -6.70 4.64
N ALA A 34 10.19 -7.84 4.04
CA ALA A 34 10.67 -7.89 2.66
C ALA A 34 9.55 -7.59 1.66
N ALA A 35 8.36 -8.14 1.88
CA ALA A 35 7.18 -7.88 1.04
C ALA A 35 6.73 -6.41 1.12
N THR A 36 6.76 -5.82 2.32
CA THR A 36 6.45 -4.40 2.54
C THR A 36 7.48 -3.50 1.87
N ALA A 37 8.78 -3.82 2.00
CA ALA A 37 9.84 -3.04 1.37
C ALA A 37 9.82 -3.11 -0.17
N GLU A 38 9.36 -4.22 -0.74
CA GLU A 38 9.21 -4.38 -2.19
C GLU A 38 7.97 -3.63 -2.71
N ALA A 39 6.88 -3.64 -1.95
CA ALA A 39 5.70 -2.83 -2.22
C ALA A 39 6.02 -1.33 -2.14
N ASP A 40 6.75 -0.89 -1.11
CA ASP A 40 7.18 0.50 -0.95
C ASP A 40 8.12 0.96 -2.06
N ARG A 41 9.04 0.10 -2.51
CA ARG A 41 9.92 0.39 -3.67
C ARG A 41 9.12 0.55 -4.95
N LYS A 42 8.20 -0.36 -5.21
CA LYS A 42 7.34 -0.33 -6.40
C LYS A 42 6.43 0.90 -6.38
N ASN A 43 5.90 1.23 -5.23
CA ASN A 43 5.09 2.43 -5.03
C ASN A 43 5.93 3.71 -5.20
N ALA A 44 7.18 3.73 -4.72
CA ALA A 44 8.10 4.86 -4.91
C ALA A 44 8.51 5.03 -6.38
N GLU A 45 8.67 3.93 -7.13
CA GLU A 45 8.99 3.95 -8.57
C GLU A 45 7.81 4.51 -9.37
N ILE A 46 6.58 4.07 -9.07
CA ILE A 46 5.34 4.59 -9.67
C ILE A 46 5.17 6.08 -9.36
N ALA A 47 5.44 6.52 -8.13
CA ALA A 47 5.38 7.93 -7.74
C ALA A 47 6.48 8.77 -8.41
N ALA A 48 7.66 8.19 -8.68
CA ALA A 48 8.73 8.87 -9.40
C ALA A 48 8.40 9.05 -10.88
N GLU A 49 7.82 8.05 -11.54
CA GLU A 49 7.33 8.17 -12.93
C GLU A 49 6.23 9.22 -13.05
N ALA A 50 5.33 9.31 -12.07
CA ALA A 50 4.27 10.34 -12.04
C ALA A 50 4.82 11.77 -11.88
N ARG A 51 5.96 11.95 -11.22
CA ARG A 51 6.61 13.28 -11.07
C ARG A 51 7.24 13.79 -12.34
N GLU A 52 7.69 12.93 -13.24
CA GLU A 52 8.28 13.30 -14.52
C GLU A 52 7.21 13.75 -15.54
N THR A 53 5.94 13.41 -15.30
CA THR A 53 4.81 13.70 -16.20
C THR A 53 4.08 15.01 -15.88
N GLY A 54 4.71 16.02 -15.27
CA GLY A 54 4.14 17.34 -14.98
C GLY A 54 3.66 18.13 -16.22
N GLY A 55 3.02 17.44 -17.16
CA GLY A 55 2.48 17.93 -18.42
C GLY A 55 1.00 17.59 -18.58
N SER A 56 0.40 18.16 -19.61
CA SER A 56 -0.96 17.89 -20.04
C SER A 56 -1.17 16.40 -20.32
N TYR A 57 -2.10 15.78 -19.61
CA TYR A 57 -2.45 14.37 -19.79
C TYR A 57 -3.25 14.16 -21.09
N THR A 58 -3.30 12.91 -21.55
CA THR A 58 -4.17 12.52 -22.67
C THR A 58 -5.58 12.28 -22.14
N ASP A 59 -6.59 12.84 -22.80
CA ASP A 59 -8.00 12.65 -22.45
C ASP A 59 -8.37 11.17 -22.51
N GLY A 60 -9.12 10.71 -21.54
CA GLY A 60 -9.57 9.34 -21.43
C GLY A 60 -9.88 8.92 -20.00
N ILE A 61 -10.22 7.65 -19.87
CA ILE A 61 -10.50 7.01 -18.57
C ILE A 61 -9.42 5.96 -18.34
N TYR A 62 -8.73 6.07 -17.22
CA TYR A 62 -7.61 5.22 -16.88
C TYR A 62 -7.80 4.61 -15.51
N GLN A 63 -7.44 3.35 -15.36
CA GLN A 63 -7.54 2.64 -14.10
C GLN A 63 -6.16 2.29 -13.57
N GLY A 64 -5.98 2.43 -12.27
CA GLY A 64 -4.79 2.02 -11.55
C GLY A 64 -5.15 1.23 -10.30
N THR A 65 -4.25 0.37 -9.85
CA THR A 65 -4.43 -0.47 -8.66
C THR A 65 -3.17 -0.42 -7.83
N ALA A 66 -3.31 -0.16 -6.53
CA ALA A 66 -2.20 -0.20 -5.59
C ALA A 66 -2.67 -0.72 -4.23
N THR A 67 -1.72 -1.22 -3.45
CA THR A 67 -2.02 -1.78 -2.13
C THR A 67 -2.23 -0.67 -1.11
N GLY A 68 -3.35 -0.72 -0.39
CA GLY A 68 -3.69 0.12 0.75
C GLY A 68 -3.37 -0.56 2.09
N PHE A 69 -4.21 -0.35 3.10
CA PHE A 69 -4.04 -0.94 4.44
C PHE A 69 -4.45 -2.42 4.50
N GLY A 70 -5.65 -2.74 4.02
CA GLY A 70 -6.24 -4.08 4.09
C GLY A 70 -6.08 -4.90 2.81
N GLY A 71 -5.81 -4.25 1.68
CA GLY A 71 -5.68 -4.91 0.39
C GLY A 71 -5.52 -3.94 -0.76
N ASP A 72 -5.81 -4.41 -1.95
CA ASP A 72 -5.67 -3.59 -3.15
C ASP A 72 -6.84 -2.61 -3.29
N ILE A 73 -6.50 -1.37 -3.62
CA ILE A 73 -7.44 -0.30 -3.97
C ILE A 73 -7.31 -0.07 -5.48
N THR A 74 -8.43 -0.16 -6.19
CA THR A 74 -8.51 0.17 -7.62
C THR A 74 -9.22 1.50 -7.78
N VAL A 75 -8.59 2.44 -8.49
CA VAL A 75 -9.18 3.73 -8.82
C VAL A 75 -9.36 3.88 -10.32
N GLU A 76 -10.34 4.67 -10.70
CA GLU A 76 -10.56 5.16 -12.06
C GLU A 76 -10.31 6.66 -12.09
N VAL A 77 -9.50 7.12 -13.01
CA VAL A 77 -9.17 8.52 -13.23
C VAL A 77 -9.72 8.94 -14.58
N THR A 78 -10.60 9.91 -14.58
CA THR A 78 -11.09 10.53 -15.81
C THR A 78 -10.29 11.80 -16.12
N ILE A 79 -9.74 11.87 -17.33
CA ILE A 79 -9.00 13.02 -17.84
C ILE A 79 -9.81 13.69 -18.95
N THR A 80 -10.00 14.98 -18.84
CA THR A 80 -10.70 15.81 -19.83
C THR A 80 -9.94 17.11 -20.00
N ASP A 81 -9.75 17.52 -21.26
CA ASP A 81 -9.00 18.73 -21.64
C ASP A 81 -7.58 18.75 -21.07
N GLY A 82 -6.94 17.56 -21.00
CA GLY A 82 -5.60 17.37 -20.46
C GLY A 82 -5.50 17.54 -18.95
N ARG A 83 -6.61 17.52 -18.22
CA ARG A 83 -6.69 17.70 -16.75
C ARG A 83 -7.43 16.54 -16.08
N ILE A 84 -7.06 16.27 -14.84
CA ILE A 84 -7.79 15.30 -14.01
C ILE A 84 -9.16 15.89 -13.68
N ALA A 85 -10.22 15.30 -14.22
CA ALA A 85 -11.60 15.72 -13.99
C ALA A 85 -12.22 15.02 -12.78
N SER A 86 -11.94 13.70 -12.59
CA SER A 86 -12.38 12.93 -11.42
C SER A 86 -11.42 11.81 -11.08
N VAL A 87 -11.47 11.40 -9.82
CA VAL A 87 -10.81 10.18 -9.30
C VAL A 87 -11.87 9.42 -8.51
N ASP A 88 -12.23 8.23 -8.97
CA ASP A 88 -13.27 7.41 -8.40
C ASP A 88 -12.72 6.06 -7.92
N ILE A 89 -13.08 5.62 -6.72
CA ILE A 89 -12.67 4.33 -6.19
C ILE A 89 -13.62 3.25 -6.70
N LEU A 90 -13.12 2.35 -7.54
CA LEU A 90 -13.91 1.24 -8.10
C LEU A 90 -13.97 0.05 -7.16
N SER A 91 -12.89 -0.26 -6.45
CA SER A 91 -12.81 -1.40 -5.53
C SER A 91 -11.82 -1.11 -4.41
N ALA A 92 -12.24 -1.45 -3.20
CA ALA A 92 -11.44 -1.42 -1.99
C ALA A 92 -12.00 -2.44 -0.96
N GLU A 93 -12.34 -3.64 -1.44
CA GLU A 93 -13.16 -4.62 -0.71
C GLU A 93 -12.55 -5.10 0.61
N LYS A 94 -11.23 -5.05 0.73
CA LYS A 94 -10.50 -5.48 1.94
C LYS A 94 -10.08 -4.31 2.83
N GLU A 95 -10.37 -3.08 2.42
CA GLU A 95 -10.10 -1.92 3.23
C GLU A 95 -11.11 -1.78 4.37
N ASP A 96 -10.63 -1.31 5.53
CA ASP A 96 -11.50 -0.91 6.61
C ASP A 96 -12.26 0.37 6.21
N SER A 97 -13.60 0.32 6.33
CA SER A 97 -14.47 1.40 5.85
C SER A 97 -14.21 2.74 6.56
N ALA A 98 -13.78 2.73 7.81
CA ALA A 98 -13.49 3.95 8.55
C ALA A 98 -12.21 4.61 8.03
N TYR A 99 -11.15 3.84 7.80
CA TYR A 99 -9.91 4.34 7.21
C TYR A 99 -10.07 4.76 5.76
N LEU A 100 -10.86 4.01 4.98
CA LEU A 100 -11.16 4.36 3.60
C LEU A 100 -11.93 5.68 3.51
N THR A 101 -12.92 5.89 4.39
CA THR A 101 -13.67 7.15 4.44
C THR A 101 -12.76 8.35 4.71
N MET A 102 -11.83 8.22 5.65
CA MET A 102 -10.83 9.27 5.94
C MET A 102 -9.84 9.45 4.78
N ALA A 103 -9.43 8.34 4.16
CA ALA A 103 -8.48 8.37 3.04
C ALA A 103 -9.05 9.06 1.79
N ASN A 104 -10.38 9.08 1.62
CA ASN A 104 -11.03 9.77 0.50
C ASN A 104 -10.77 11.28 0.48
N ASP A 105 -10.40 11.88 1.60
CA ASP A 105 -10.03 13.29 1.69
C ASP A 105 -8.79 13.64 0.85
N ILE A 106 -8.02 12.64 0.39
CA ILE A 106 -6.90 12.85 -0.54
C ILE A 106 -7.37 13.19 -1.96
N ILE A 107 -8.58 12.78 -2.36
CA ILE A 107 -9.08 12.95 -3.72
C ILE A 107 -9.21 14.46 -4.08
N PRO A 108 -9.81 15.34 -3.26
CA PRO A 108 -9.81 16.77 -3.51
C PRO A 108 -8.40 17.36 -3.68
N GLU A 109 -7.43 16.91 -2.88
CA GLU A 109 -6.04 17.38 -2.97
C GLU A 109 -5.38 16.98 -4.30
N ILE A 110 -5.64 15.76 -4.78
CA ILE A 110 -5.20 15.29 -6.10
C ILE A 110 -5.80 16.14 -7.23
N LEU A 111 -7.09 16.46 -7.13
CA LEU A 111 -7.79 17.29 -8.12
C LEU A 111 -7.29 18.73 -8.13
N ASP A 112 -7.03 19.33 -6.99
CA ASP A 112 -6.51 20.68 -6.86
C ASP A 112 -5.05 20.76 -7.34
N ALA A 113 -4.23 19.80 -6.97
CA ALA A 113 -2.84 19.71 -7.41
C ALA A 113 -2.69 19.29 -8.88
N GLN A 114 -3.72 18.69 -9.47
CA GLN A 114 -3.67 18.05 -10.80
C GLN A 114 -2.54 17.01 -10.92
N SER A 115 -2.27 16.33 -9.82
CA SER A 115 -1.17 15.40 -9.67
C SER A 115 -1.48 14.39 -8.56
N ALA A 116 -0.96 13.18 -8.68
CA ALA A 116 -0.96 12.22 -7.56
C ALA A 116 0.14 12.52 -6.52
N ASP A 117 1.02 13.51 -6.74
CA ASP A 117 2.07 13.86 -5.79
C ASP A 117 1.56 14.86 -4.73
N VAL A 118 0.71 14.35 -3.84
CA VAL A 118 0.12 15.05 -2.71
C VAL A 118 0.49 14.39 -1.39
N ASP A 119 0.28 15.05 -0.27
CA ASP A 119 0.51 14.48 1.05
C ASP A 119 -0.53 13.40 1.39
N THR A 120 -0.17 12.48 2.25
CA THR A 120 -1.08 11.43 2.73
C THR A 120 -1.94 11.94 3.89
N ILE A 121 -3.14 11.40 4.03
CA ILE A 121 -4.08 11.79 5.08
C ILE A 121 -3.63 11.20 6.43
N SER A 122 -3.42 12.06 7.41
CA SER A 122 -3.06 11.67 8.78
C SER A 122 -4.16 10.83 9.42
N GLY A 123 -3.79 9.71 9.99
CA GLY A 123 -4.73 8.73 10.56
C GLY A 123 -5.21 7.67 9.57
N ALA A 124 -5.11 7.91 8.25
CA ALA A 124 -5.42 6.96 7.20
C ALA A 124 -4.27 6.82 6.18
N THR A 125 -3.04 6.93 6.64
CA THR A 125 -1.82 7.00 5.81
C THR A 125 -1.71 5.86 4.81
N PHE A 126 -1.96 4.62 5.22
CA PHE A 126 -1.82 3.45 4.33
C PHE A 126 -2.90 3.44 3.24
N SER A 127 -4.16 3.66 3.59
CA SER A 127 -5.26 3.69 2.62
C SER A 127 -5.13 4.89 1.67
N SER A 128 -4.76 6.07 2.16
CA SER A 128 -4.51 7.25 1.30
C SER A 128 -3.28 7.06 0.42
N THR A 129 -2.22 6.37 0.89
CA THR A 129 -1.08 5.96 0.05
C THR A 129 -1.54 5.03 -1.07
N GLY A 130 -2.42 4.07 -0.78
CA GLY A 130 -3.01 3.18 -1.77
C GLY A 130 -3.77 3.95 -2.86
N ILE A 131 -4.63 4.90 -2.49
CA ILE A 131 -5.37 5.77 -3.45
C ILE A 131 -4.39 6.60 -4.28
N LYS A 132 -3.42 7.26 -3.64
CA LYS A 132 -2.38 8.05 -4.29
C LYS A 132 -1.61 7.25 -5.35
N ASN A 133 -1.12 6.07 -4.98
CA ASN A 133 -0.33 5.23 -5.85
C ASN A 133 -1.16 4.61 -6.99
N ALA A 134 -2.40 4.22 -6.72
CA ALA A 134 -3.33 3.77 -7.75
C ALA A 134 -3.62 4.88 -8.77
N THR A 135 -3.82 6.11 -8.28
CA THR A 135 -4.00 7.30 -9.13
C THR A 135 -2.75 7.57 -9.96
N ALA A 136 -1.55 7.52 -9.37
CA ALA A 136 -0.29 7.68 -10.09
C ALA A 136 -0.13 6.65 -11.21
N GLN A 137 -0.49 5.40 -10.94
CA GLN A 137 -0.46 4.33 -11.95
C GLN A 137 -1.47 4.58 -13.10
N ALA A 138 -2.65 5.08 -12.79
CA ALA A 138 -3.64 5.45 -13.80
C ALA A 138 -3.14 6.61 -14.67
N LEU A 139 -2.57 7.66 -14.07
CA LEU A 139 -2.00 8.82 -14.77
C LEU A 139 -0.81 8.44 -15.66
N ALA A 140 0.05 7.51 -15.22
CA ALA A 140 1.15 6.98 -16.04
C ALA A 140 0.64 6.31 -17.32
N LYS A 141 -0.52 5.67 -17.30
CA LYS A 141 -1.18 5.11 -18.49
C LYS A 141 -1.77 6.19 -19.41
N GLY A 142 -2.22 7.30 -18.82
CA GLY A 142 -2.73 8.46 -19.54
C GLY A 142 -1.66 9.24 -20.31
N GLY A 143 -0.39 9.02 -19.99
CA GLY A 143 0.77 9.66 -20.63
C GLY A 143 0.73 11.18 -20.56
N ALA A 144 1.89 11.82 -20.33
CA ALA A 144 2.04 13.24 -20.62
C ALA A 144 2.15 13.46 -22.12
N ARG A 145 1.47 14.48 -22.67
CA ARG A 145 1.67 14.94 -24.04
C ARG A 145 2.83 15.92 -24.10
#